data_34693228d3b475ee7ddb9491c8b83a26
#
_entry.id   34693228d3b475ee7ddb9491c8b83a26
#
_cell.length_a   1.000
_cell.length_b   1.000
_cell.length_c   1.000
_cell.angle_alpha   90.00
_cell.angle_beta   90.00
_cell.angle_gamma   90.00
#
_symmetry.space_group_name_H-M   'P 1'
#
loop_
_entity.id
_entity.type
_entity.pdbx_description
1 polymer ?
#
loop_
_entity_poly.entity_id
_entity_poly.type
_entity_poly.pdbx_seq_one_letter_code
_entity_poly.pdbx_strand_id
1 'polypeptide(L)'
;MQSSADDPEYYLRRTYKGEWRTAGSIFFQWDCSAESQNTVVYGHNMNDGTMFAVLQKMTDEAFRNEHSKILLQTSDGLREYQIAAVLKTDITKLRFNRTEFADHADFLSFQKELFAQSLYESQTIHGEDCRLLTLVTCSYEWENARTVVIAAEVR
;
A
#
# COMPACT_ATOMS: atom_id res chain seq x y z
N MET A 1 -10.86 -0.05 -9.19
CA MET A 1 -11.29 -1.47 -9.17
C MET A 1 -11.06 -2.02 -7.78
N GLN A 2 -11.90 -2.94 -7.35
CA GLN A 2 -11.84 -3.53 -6.02
C GLN A 2 -12.05 -5.04 -6.15
N SER A 3 -11.25 -5.83 -5.43
CA SER A 3 -11.43 -7.29 -5.35
C SER A 3 -12.67 -7.65 -4.50
N SER A 4 -12.90 -8.93 -4.29
CA SER A 4 -13.98 -9.44 -3.42
C SER A 4 -13.41 -10.32 -2.32
N ALA A 5 -14.20 -10.56 -1.27
CA ALA A 5 -13.82 -11.49 -0.20
C ALA A 5 -13.61 -12.92 -0.70
N ASP A 6 -14.39 -13.35 -1.70
CA ASP A 6 -14.32 -14.70 -2.27
C ASP A 6 -13.11 -14.89 -3.18
N ASP A 7 -12.62 -13.83 -3.83
CA ASP A 7 -11.42 -13.83 -4.67
C ASP A 7 -10.64 -12.53 -4.47
N PRO A 8 -9.84 -12.43 -3.39
CA PRO A 8 -9.07 -11.22 -3.08
C PRO A 8 -8.02 -10.87 -4.14
N GLU A 9 -7.58 -11.86 -4.92
CA GLU A 9 -6.53 -11.71 -5.94
C GLU A 9 -7.08 -11.65 -7.37
N TYR A 10 -8.39 -11.54 -7.56
CA TYR A 10 -9.07 -11.57 -8.86
C TYR A 10 -8.37 -10.71 -9.92
N TYR A 11 -7.99 -9.49 -9.58
CA TYR A 11 -7.38 -8.55 -10.52
C TYR A 11 -5.86 -8.67 -10.68
N LEU A 12 -5.20 -9.57 -9.94
CA LEU A 12 -3.76 -9.82 -10.15
C LEU A 12 -3.45 -10.36 -11.55
N ARG A 13 -4.39 -11.00 -12.21
CA ARG A 13 -4.23 -11.57 -13.55
C ARG A 13 -5.36 -11.19 -14.49
N ARG A 14 -6.07 -10.10 -14.22
CA ARG A 14 -7.22 -9.66 -15.04
C ARG A 14 -7.23 -8.16 -15.25
N THR A 15 -7.80 -7.76 -16.40
CA THR A 15 -8.15 -6.38 -16.69
C THR A 15 -9.38 -5.96 -15.88
N TYR A 16 -9.74 -4.68 -15.91
CA TYR A 16 -10.98 -4.18 -15.32
C TYR A 16 -12.25 -4.80 -15.93
N LYS A 17 -12.16 -5.39 -17.12
CA LYS A 17 -13.26 -6.13 -17.78
C LYS A 17 -13.32 -7.61 -17.39
N GLY A 18 -12.40 -8.09 -16.55
CA GLY A 18 -12.32 -9.50 -16.16
C GLY A 18 -11.56 -10.40 -17.13
N GLU A 19 -11.00 -9.85 -18.22
CA GLU A 19 -10.21 -10.58 -19.21
C GLU A 19 -8.83 -10.93 -18.65
N TRP A 20 -8.30 -12.09 -19.01
CA TRP A 20 -6.95 -12.49 -18.61
C TRP A 20 -5.90 -11.51 -19.11
N ARG A 21 -4.99 -11.12 -18.20
CA ARG A 21 -3.82 -10.28 -18.51
C ARG A 21 -2.69 -10.59 -17.53
N THR A 22 -1.51 -10.90 -18.02
CA THR A 22 -0.35 -11.23 -17.17
C THR A 22 0.00 -10.12 -16.17
N ALA A 23 -0.02 -8.86 -16.59
CA ALA A 23 0.25 -7.71 -15.72
C ALA A 23 -0.90 -7.41 -14.74
N GLY A 24 -2.07 -7.98 -14.94
CA GLY A 24 -3.26 -7.70 -14.12
C GLY A 24 -3.66 -6.24 -14.14
N SER A 25 -4.18 -5.79 -13.04
CA SER A 25 -4.59 -4.40 -12.79
C SER A 25 -4.10 -3.94 -11.42
N ILE A 26 -4.11 -2.63 -11.20
CA ILE A 26 -3.98 -2.04 -9.86
C ILE A 26 -5.37 -1.98 -9.25
N PHE A 27 -5.55 -2.47 -8.02
CA PHE A 27 -6.89 -2.62 -7.43
C PHE A 27 -6.87 -2.44 -5.90
N PHE A 28 -8.00 -2.03 -5.35
CA PHE A 28 -8.22 -1.95 -3.91
C PHE A 28 -8.50 -3.34 -3.31
N GLN A 29 -8.06 -3.52 -2.08
CA GLN A 29 -8.49 -4.64 -1.25
C GLN A 29 -10.02 -4.64 -1.12
N TRP A 30 -10.61 -5.81 -0.94
CA TRP A 30 -12.05 -6.01 -0.98
C TRP A 30 -12.83 -5.28 0.13
N ASP A 31 -12.21 -5.05 1.27
CA ASP A 31 -12.81 -4.46 2.48
C ASP A 31 -12.41 -3.00 2.75
N CYS A 32 -11.83 -2.32 1.76
CA CYS A 32 -11.48 -0.90 1.91
C CYS A 32 -11.98 -0.05 0.74
N SER A 33 -12.01 1.25 0.96
CA SER A 33 -12.29 2.27 -0.04
C SER A 33 -11.28 3.41 0.07
N ALA A 34 -11.39 4.42 -0.78
CA ALA A 34 -10.60 5.64 -0.66
C ALA A 34 -10.88 6.43 0.65
N GLU A 35 -12.00 6.11 1.34
CA GLU A 35 -12.40 6.77 2.60
C GLU A 35 -11.95 5.99 3.85
N SER A 36 -11.39 4.81 3.70
CA SER A 36 -10.92 3.98 4.81
C SER A 36 -9.74 4.64 5.54
N GLN A 37 -9.59 4.36 6.84
CA GLN A 37 -8.41 4.81 7.61
C GLN A 37 -7.11 4.22 7.06
N ASN A 38 -7.15 3.00 6.52
CA ASN A 38 -6.06 2.41 5.75
C ASN A 38 -6.61 1.91 4.40
N THR A 39 -6.27 2.61 3.33
CA THR A 39 -6.61 2.23 1.96
C THR A 39 -5.51 1.34 1.41
N VAL A 40 -5.82 0.07 1.13
CA VAL A 40 -4.83 -0.91 0.66
C VAL A 40 -5.00 -1.15 -0.83
N VAL A 41 -3.90 -0.98 -1.58
CA VAL A 41 -3.86 -1.08 -3.04
C VAL A 41 -2.78 -2.07 -3.47
N TYR A 42 -3.16 -3.01 -4.31
CA TYR A 42 -2.28 -4.05 -4.85
C TYR A 42 -1.95 -3.80 -6.33
N GLY A 43 -0.76 -4.19 -6.72
CA GLY A 43 -0.32 -4.21 -8.10
C GLY A 43 0.86 -5.14 -8.31
N HIS A 44 1.01 -5.67 -9.54
CA HIS A 44 2.12 -6.55 -9.89
C HIS A 44 3.48 -5.83 -9.86
N ASN A 45 4.51 -6.60 -9.54
CA ASN A 45 5.91 -6.25 -9.80
C ASN A 45 6.32 -6.89 -11.13
N MET A 46 6.26 -6.12 -12.21
CA MET A 46 6.58 -6.59 -13.57
C MET A 46 8.06 -6.40 -13.86
N ASN A 47 8.68 -7.40 -14.54
CA ASN A 47 10.09 -7.36 -14.94
C ASN A 47 10.43 -6.21 -15.90
N ASP A 48 9.45 -5.73 -16.66
CA ASP A 48 9.58 -4.58 -17.56
C ASP A 48 9.49 -3.21 -16.86
N GLY A 49 9.36 -3.20 -15.54
CA GLY A 49 9.28 -1.99 -14.73
C GLY A 49 7.88 -1.37 -14.66
N THR A 50 6.87 -1.98 -15.26
CA THR A 50 5.49 -1.48 -15.24
C THR A 50 4.74 -1.89 -13.96
N MET A 51 3.50 -1.44 -13.83
CA MET A 51 2.62 -1.63 -12.67
C MET A 51 3.26 -1.10 -11.39
N PHE A 52 3.33 -1.91 -10.33
CA PHE A 52 3.94 -1.53 -9.05
C PHE A 52 5.42 -1.94 -8.90
N ALA A 53 6.11 -2.26 -10.00
CA ALA A 53 7.55 -2.53 -9.96
C ALA A 53 8.35 -1.33 -9.40
N VAL A 54 7.87 -0.10 -9.60
CA VAL A 54 8.46 1.13 -9.06
C VAL A 54 8.58 1.12 -7.53
N LEU A 55 7.71 0.40 -6.81
CA LEU A 55 7.76 0.31 -5.35
C LEU A 55 9.06 -0.33 -4.84
N GLN A 56 9.71 -1.19 -5.64
CA GLN A 56 11.00 -1.77 -5.30
C GLN A 56 12.09 -0.70 -5.17
N LYS A 57 12.01 0.37 -5.96
CA LYS A 57 12.96 1.48 -5.93
C LYS A 57 12.84 2.34 -4.67
N MET A 58 11.72 2.27 -3.94
CA MET A 58 11.51 3.00 -2.69
C MET A 58 12.43 2.53 -1.55
N THR A 59 13.11 1.40 -1.71
CA THR A 59 14.16 0.95 -0.78
C THR A 59 15.45 1.77 -0.91
N ASP A 60 15.67 2.44 -2.05
CA ASP A 60 16.77 3.38 -2.26
C ASP A 60 16.42 4.76 -1.68
N GLU A 61 17.32 5.30 -0.86
CA GLU A 61 17.08 6.57 -0.16
C GLU A 61 16.98 7.76 -1.11
N ALA A 62 17.86 7.84 -2.10
CA ALA A 62 17.85 8.95 -3.05
C ALA A 62 16.56 8.95 -3.87
N PHE A 63 16.15 7.79 -4.37
CA PHE A 63 14.88 7.64 -5.10
C PHE A 63 13.68 8.02 -4.23
N ARG A 64 13.63 7.54 -2.99
CA ARG A 64 12.54 7.84 -2.04
C ARG A 64 12.45 9.34 -1.71
N ASN A 65 13.57 10.00 -1.52
CA ASN A 65 13.61 11.44 -1.24
C ASN A 65 13.12 12.27 -2.43
N GLU A 66 13.46 11.86 -3.65
CA GLU A 66 13.00 12.50 -4.88
C GLU A 66 11.51 12.25 -5.15
N HIS A 67 10.99 11.07 -4.74
CA HIS A 67 9.62 10.61 -5.01
C HIS A 67 8.83 10.42 -3.70
N SER A 68 8.95 11.35 -2.78
CA SER A 68 8.39 11.22 -1.42
C SER A 68 6.87 11.39 -1.32
N LYS A 69 6.20 11.79 -2.41
CA LYS A 69 4.76 12.09 -2.45
C LYS A 69 4.01 11.15 -3.38
N ILE A 70 2.78 10.82 -2.98
CA ILE A 70 1.83 10.05 -3.78
C ILE A 70 0.56 10.88 -3.93
N LEU A 71 0.03 10.94 -5.15
CA LEU A 71 -1.23 11.61 -5.44
C LEU A 71 -2.30 10.54 -5.76
N LEU A 72 -3.40 10.58 -5.04
CA LEU A 72 -4.57 9.73 -5.26
C LEU A 72 -5.74 10.59 -5.76
N GLN A 73 -6.13 10.39 -7.02
CA GLN A 73 -7.33 11.02 -7.57
C GLN A 73 -8.55 10.15 -7.22
N THR A 74 -9.52 10.77 -6.57
CA THR A 74 -10.82 10.16 -6.25
C THR A 74 -11.95 10.95 -6.92
N SER A 75 -13.21 10.48 -6.78
CA SER A 75 -14.40 11.24 -7.20
C SER A 75 -14.50 12.59 -6.50
N ASP A 76 -14.04 12.68 -5.27
CA ASP A 76 -14.19 13.85 -4.39
C ASP A 76 -13.02 14.84 -4.50
N GLY A 77 -12.00 14.48 -5.30
CA GLY A 77 -10.84 15.33 -5.55
C GLY A 77 -9.49 14.62 -5.48
N LEU A 78 -8.45 15.42 -5.51
CA LEU A 78 -7.07 14.98 -5.41
C LEU A 78 -6.63 14.98 -3.95
N ARG A 79 -6.08 13.85 -3.48
CA ARG A 79 -5.46 13.72 -2.16
C ARG A 79 -3.96 13.53 -2.29
N GLU A 80 -3.22 14.21 -1.46
CA GLU A 80 -1.77 14.09 -1.37
C GLU A 80 -1.40 13.23 -0.15
N TYR A 81 -0.47 12.31 -0.35
CA TYR A 81 0.09 11.46 0.68
C TYR A 81 1.61 11.60 0.69
N GLN A 82 2.19 11.66 1.88
CA GLN A 82 3.64 11.65 2.10
C GLN A 82 4.08 10.25 2.50
N ILE A 83 5.12 9.70 1.86
CA ILE A 83 5.66 8.38 2.21
C ILE A 83 6.17 8.42 3.66
N ALA A 84 5.66 7.50 4.47
CA ALA A 84 5.95 7.39 5.91
C ALA A 84 6.79 6.16 6.25
N ALA A 85 6.62 5.04 5.53
CA ALA A 85 7.40 3.83 5.77
C ALA A 85 7.53 2.99 4.49
N VAL A 86 8.62 2.23 4.40
CA VAL A 86 8.82 1.20 3.37
C VAL A 86 9.23 -0.09 4.07
N LEU A 87 8.54 -1.19 3.75
CA LEU A 87 8.73 -2.48 4.40
C LEU A 87 9.05 -3.56 3.37
N LYS A 88 9.86 -4.52 3.80
CA LYS A 88 10.01 -5.83 3.18
C LYS A 88 9.47 -6.87 4.15
N THR A 89 8.29 -7.42 3.88
CA THR A 89 7.58 -8.29 4.80
C THR A 89 6.67 -9.27 4.06
N ASP A 90 5.93 -10.06 4.79
CA ASP A 90 4.80 -10.85 4.30
C ASP A 90 3.63 -10.78 5.30
N ILE A 91 2.45 -11.17 4.85
CA ILE A 91 1.21 -11.07 5.63
C ILE A 91 1.24 -11.94 6.90
N THR A 92 2.08 -12.96 6.94
CA THR A 92 2.19 -13.85 8.11
C THR A 92 3.03 -13.24 9.23
N LYS A 93 3.93 -12.32 8.86
CA LYS A 93 4.81 -11.62 9.80
C LYS A 93 4.21 -10.31 10.29
N LEU A 94 3.50 -9.60 9.40
CA LEU A 94 2.95 -8.29 9.69
C LEU A 94 1.63 -8.09 8.94
N ARG A 95 0.56 -7.81 9.67
CA ARG A 95 -0.77 -7.58 9.09
C ARG A 95 -0.92 -6.14 8.59
N PHE A 96 -0.10 -5.74 7.63
CA PHE A 96 -0.12 -4.40 7.02
C PHE A 96 -1.43 -4.04 6.32
N ASN A 97 -2.27 -5.02 6.05
CA ASN A 97 -3.50 -4.90 5.27
C ASN A 97 -4.78 -4.80 6.13
N ARG A 98 -4.66 -4.45 7.42
CA ARG A 98 -5.83 -4.13 8.24
C ARG A 98 -6.51 -2.85 7.74
N THR A 99 -7.83 -2.88 7.65
CA THR A 99 -8.66 -1.78 7.15
C THR A 99 -9.67 -1.29 8.18
N GLU A 100 -9.97 -2.12 9.19
CA GLU A 100 -10.88 -1.82 10.30
C GLU A 100 -10.13 -1.75 11.62
N PHE A 101 -10.48 -0.77 12.44
CA PHE A 101 -9.89 -0.50 13.75
C PHE A 101 -11.00 -0.29 14.78
N ALA A 102 -10.80 -0.83 15.98
CA ALA A 102 -11.79 -0.74 17.06
C ALA A 102 -11.98 0.71 17.54
N ASP A 103 -10.88 1.45 17.59
CA ASP A 103 -10.83 2.86 17.98
C ASP A 103 -9.54 3.51 17.49
N HIS A 104 -9.37 4.79 17.82
CA HIS A 104 -8.17 5.54 17.45
C HIS A 104 -6.89 4.98 18.09
N ALA A 105 -6.94 4.46 19.31
CA ALA A 105 -5.77 3.88 19.98
C ALA A 105 -5.29 2.60 19.26
N ASP A 106 -6.22 1.78 18.79
CA ASP A 106 -5.92 0.59 17.97
C ASP A 106 -5.28 0.99 16.65
N PHE A 107 -5.77 2.05 15.98
CA PHE A 107 -5.16 2.58 14.75
C PHE A 107 -3.75 3.13 14.99
N LEU A 108 -3.52 3.86 16.06
CA LEU A 108 -2.18 4.36 16.43
C LEU A 108 -1.22 3.21 16.75
N SER A 109 -1.70 2.17 17.43
CA SER A 109 -0.91 0.97 17.70
C SER A 109 -0.48 0.26 16.42
N PHE A 110 -1.41 0.13 15.47
CA PHE A 110 -1.14 -0.40 14.14
C PHE A 110 -0.09 0.43 13.39
N GLN A 111 -0.20 1.75 13.39
CA GLN A 111 0.80 2.63 12.76
C GLN A 111 2.20 2.43 13.37
N LYS A 112 2.28 2.38 14.70
CA LYS A 112 3.55 2.17 15.41
C LYS A 112 4.20 0.84 15.04
N GLU A 113 3.41 -0.23 14.94
CA GLU A 113 3.87 -1.54 14.53
C GLU A 113 4.44 -1.51 13.10
N LEU A 114 3.72 -0.87 12.16
CA LEU A 114 4.19 -0.72 10.79
C LEU A 114 5.49 0.08 10.70
N PHE A 115 5.55 1.22 11.37
CA PHE A 115 6.72 2.12 11.30
C PHE A 115 7.95 1.52 11.98
N ALA A 116 7.77 0.71 13.03
CA ALA A 116 8.86 -0.02 13.66
C ALA A 116 9.53 -1.07 12.75
N GLN A 117 8.82 -1.54 11.72
CA GLN A 117 9.33 -2.49 10.71
C GLN A 117 9.88 -1.80 9.45
N SER A 118 9.86 -0.46 9.40
CA SER A 118 10.35 0.29 8.24
C SER A 118 11.85 0.09 8.03
N LEU A 119 12.26 0.02 6.76
CA LEU A 119 13.66 -0.09 6.33
C LEU A 119 14.46 1.19 6.61
N TYR A 120 13.80 2.28 6.96
CA TYR A 120 14.42 3.54 7.35
C TYR A 120 13.63 4.17 8.49
N GLU A 121 14.29 5.06 9.22
CA GLU A 121 13.65 5.77 10.33
C GLU A 121 12.57 6.72 9.79
N SER A 122 11.33 6.52 10.25
CA SER A 122 10.20 7.40 9.93
C SER A 122 10.04 8.42 11.06
N GLN A 123 10.08 9.70 10.72
CA GLN A 123 9.89 10.79 11.68
C GLN A 123 8.43 11.29 11.71
N THR A 124 7.57 10.78 10.87
CA THR A 124 6.23 11.33 10.70
C THR A 124 5.26 10.63 11.64
N ILE A 125 4.95 11.29 12.75
CA ILE A 125 3.82 10.96 13.61
C ILE A 125 2.62 11.71 13.03
N HIS A 126 1.65 10.99 12.51
CA HIS A 126 0.46 11.58 11.93
C HIS A 126 -0.64 11.70 12.99
N GLY A 127 -1.35 12.85 12.98
CA GLY A 127 -2.40 13.17 13.94
C GLY A 127 -3.59 12.21 13.91
N GLU A 128 -4.50 12.41 14.83
CA GLU A 128 -5.64 11.52 15.14
C GLU A 128 -6.54 11.17 13.96
N ASP A 129 -6.65 12.05 12.96
CA ASP A 129 -7.50 11.87 11.77
C ASP A 129 -6.72 11.49 10.51
N CYS A 130 -5.48 11.03 10.65
CA CYS A 130 -4.65 10.69 9.49
C CYS A 130 -5.14 9.42 8.82
N ARG A 131 -5.26 9.44 7.49
CA ARG A 131 -5.48 8.26 6.67
C ARG A 131 -4.17 7.73 6.13
N LEU A 132 -4.09 6.41 6.00
CA LEU A 132 -2.97 5.73 5.36
C LEU A 132 -3.36 5.25 3.96
N LEU A 133 -2.38 5.31 3.06
CA LEU A 133 -2.40 4.64 1.77
C LEU A 133 -1.28 3.60 1.78
N THR A 134 -1.66 2.34 1.71
CA THR A 134 -0.75 1.19 1.74
C THR A 134 -0.67 0.57 0.35
N LEU A 135 0.45 0.75 -0.33
CA LEU A 135 0.72 0.18 -1.66
C LEU A 135 1.52 -1.10 -1.53
N VAL A 136 1.04 -2.18 -2.14
CA VAL A 136 1.60 -3.52 -1.97
C VAL A 136 1.96 -4.14 -3.31
N THR A 137 3.18 -4.67 -3.43
CA THR A 137 3.60 -5.46 -4.57
C THR A 137 4.40 -6.68 -4.14
N CYS A 138 4.45 -7.69 -5.02
CA CYS A 138 5.30 -8.86 -4.80
C CYS A 138 6.78 -8.46 -4.79
N SER A 139 7.54 -9.09 -3.92
CA SER A 139 8.99 -9.08 -3.97
C SER A 139 9.50 -10.52 -3.91
N TYR A 140 10.75 -10.76 -4.24
CA TYR A 140 11.22 -12.12 -4.54
C TYR A 140 12.37 -12.56 -3.65
N GLU A 141 12.61 -11.86 -2.54
CA GLU A 141 13.68 -12.17 -1.59
C GLU A 141 13.44 -13.49 -0.84
N TRP A 142 12.17 -13.84 -0.64
CA TRP A 142 11.70 -15.13 -0.11
C TRP A 142 10.27 -15.40 -0.59
N GLU A 143 9.76 -16.60 -0.31
CA GLU A 143 8.39 -16.98 -0.66
C GLU A 143 7.37 -16.05 0.04
N ASN A 144 6.41 -15.55 -0.73
CA ASN A 144 5.39 -14.57 -0.28
C ASN A 144 5.93 -13.21 0.17
N ALA A 145 7.19 -12.89 -0.12
CA ALA A 145 7.72 -11.56 0.18
C ALA A 145 6.93 -10.46 -0.52
N ARG A 146 6.75 -9.34 0.18
CA ARG A 146 6.09 -8.12 -0.33
C ARG A 146 6.94 -6.90 -0.05
N THR A 147 6.97 -5.99 -1.02
CA THR A 147 7.35 -4.61 -0.76
C THR A 147 6.09 -3.83 -0.47
N VAL A 148 6.07 -3.18 0.67
CA VAL A 148 4.94 -2.38 1.15
C VAL A 148 5.41 -0.95 1.35
N VAL A 149 4.75 -0.02 0.67
CA VAL A 149 4.98 1.42 0.82
C VAL A 149 3.77 2.02 1.52
N ILE A 150 4.00 2.62 2.67
CA ILE A 150 2.96 3.26 3.47
C ILE A 150 3.14 4.76 3.39
N ALA A 151 2.09 5.45 3.01
CA ALA A 151 2.05 6.90 2.95
C ALA A 151 0.90 7.43 3.79
N ALA A 152 1.08 8.58 4.39
CA ALA A 152 0.10 9.24 5.22
C ALA A 152 -0.46 10.47 4.53
N GLU A 153 -1.76 10.69 4.64
CA GLU A 153 -2.46 11.83 4.04
C GLU A 153 -1.90 13.15 4.58
N VAL A 154 -1.59 14.07 3.67
CA VAL A 154 -1.20 15.45 3.99
C VAL A 154 -2.45 16.31 3.99
N ARG A 155 -2.71 16.97 5.10
CA ARG A 155 -3.82 17.93 5.25
C ARG A 155 -3.33 19.36 5.32
#